data_de9fe1b3aba7bfab69498ff5b2ec7083
#
_entry.id   de9fe1b3aba7bfab69498ff5b2ec7083
#
_cell.length_a   1.000
_cell.length_b   1.000
_cell.length_c   1.000
_cell.angle_alpha   90.00
_cell.angle_beta   90.00
_cell.angle_gamma   90.00
#
_symmetry.space_group_name_H-M   'P 1'
#
loop_
_entity.id
_entity.type
_entity.pdbx_description
1 polymer ?
#
loop_
_entity_poly.entity_id
_entity_poly.type
_entity_poly.pdbx_seq_one_letter_code
_entity_poly.pdbx_strand_id
1 'polypeptide(L)'
;MNAVIAAVGVMLILSLSRVHVVIALIVGALVGGLTGGLGIDATLKAFNSGLGGGATVALSYALLGAFAVAIAKSGLAHALADKALAMVDRQHATGGGNVKWLLIGLLWVVAIASQNILPIHIAFIPLLVPPLLYVLTKLQLDRRLIACVMTFGLITPYMFLPVGFGNIFLNEILLANVARSGVDISGINVTHAMGIPALGMVFGLAIAFISYRKKRVYDLAKIEQVEQTAVHYNPLSLMIAGVAIASAFVVQLLLDSMIIGALVGFLIFSVSGIVKWRETDDLFTEGMKMMAMIGFIMIAASGFAEVMKATGQVQTLVESSAAWINHSKGVGALLMLLVGLLVTMGIGSSFSTVPILAAIFVPLCVQLGFSPIAIVCIVGTAGALGDAGSPASDSTLGPTSGLNIDGQHHHIWDTVVPTFLHYNLPLLVFGWVAAMVL
;
A
#
# COMPACT_ATOMS: atom_id res chain seq x y z
N MET A 1 -3.12 -27.92 -12.39
CA MET A 1 -3.57 -26.67 -11.69
C MET A 1 -2.42 -25.68 -11.84
N ASN A 2 -2.71 -24.43 -12.24
CA ASN A 2 -1.66 -23.42 -12.44
C ASN A 2 -1.03 -23.05 -11.09
N ALA A 3 0.31 -22.95 -11.04
CA ALA A 3 1.07 -22.67 -9.82
C ALA A 3 0.70 -21.34 -9.17
N VAL A 4 0.42 -20.30 -9.95
CA VAL A 4 0.05 -18.97 -9.44
C VAL A 4 -1.29 -19.05 -8.71
N ILE A 5 -2.30 -19.72 -9.31
CA ILE A 5 -3.62 -19.91 -8.69
C ILE A 5 -3.48 -20.73 -7.40
N ALA A 6 -2.68 -21.81 -7.42
CA ALA A 6 -2.46 -22.63 -6.25
C ALA A 6 -1.77 -21.85 -5.11
N ALA A 7 -0.70 -21.15 -5.43
CA ALA A 7 0.07 -20.34 -4.46
C ALA A 7 -0.76 -19.22 -3.83
N VAL A 8 -1.40 -18.40 -4.66
CA VAL A 8 -2.23 -17.27 -4.20
C VAL A 8 -3.45 -17.79 -3.45
N GLY A 9 -4.10 -18.85 -3.95
CA GLY A 9 -5.24 -19.47 -3.28
C GLY A 9 -4.88 -19.97 -1.88
N VAL A 10 -3.78 -20.71 -1.72
CA VAL A 10 -3.31 -21.20 -0.41
C VAL A 10 -2.95 -20.01 0.51
N MET A 11 -2.21 -19.03 0.00
CA MET A 11 -1.86 -17.83 0.77
C MET A 11 -3.12 -17.13 1.30
N LEU A 12 -4.14 -16.93 0.46
CA LEU A 12 -5.39 -16.27 0.84
C LEU A 12 -6.19 -17.11 1.84
N ILE A 13 -6.35 -18.42 1.61
CA ILE A 13 -7.07 -19.32 2.51
C ILE A 13 -6.43 -19.28 3.91
N LEU A 14 -5.10 -19.41 3.98
CA LEU A 14 -4.39 -19.38 5.26
C LEU A 14 -4.52 -18.02 5.94
N SER A 15 -4.37 -16.91 5.20
CA SER A 15 -4.51 -15.55 5.75
C SER A 15 -5.92 -15.28 6.28
N LEU A 16 -6.94 -15.69 5.54
CA LEU A 16 -8.34 -15.58 5.98
C LEU A 16 -8.64 -16.50 7.17
N SER A 17 -7.95 -17.64 7.28
CA SER A 17 -8.03 -18.55 8.43
C SER A 17 -7.24 -18.08 9.66
N ARG A 18 -6.78 -16.81 9.67
CA ARG A 18 -6.01 -16.18 10.75
C ARG A 18 -4.61 -16.76 10.96
N VAL A 19 -4.06 -17.48 10.00
CA VAL A 19 -2.64 -17.83 9.99
C VAL A 19 -1.83 -16.56 9.71
N HIS A 20 -0.69 -16.43 10.38
CA HIS A 20 0.18 -15.26 10.20
C HIS A 20 0.60 -15.11 8.73
N VAL A 21 0.52 -13.89 8.17
CA VAL A 21 0.73 -13.62 6.73
C VAL A 21 2.09 -14.12 6.24
N VAL A 22 3.16 -13.98 7.03
CA VAL A 22 4.50 -14.51 6.70
C VAL A 22 4.45 -16.03 6.45
N ILE A 23 3.77 -16.77 7.31
CA ILE A 23 3.61 -18.23 7.17
C ILE A 23 2.77 -18.55 5.93
N ALA A 24 1.68 -17.80 5.72
CA ALA A 24 0.82 -17.98 4.56
C ALA A 24 1.57 -17.76 3.23
N LEU A 25 2.45 -16.75 3.18
CA LEU A 25 3.32 -16.48 2.02
C LEU A 25 4.34 -17.59 1.79
N ILE A 26 5.01 -18.06 2.84
CA ILE A 26 6.01 -19.15 2.73
C ILE A 26 5.35 -20.44 2.25
N VAL A 27 4.23 -20.83 2.86
CA VAL A 27 3.49 -22.04 2.49
C VAL A 27 2.91 -21.91 1.08
N GLY A 28 2.36 -20.75 0.74
CA GLY A 28 1.90 -20.43 -0.62
C GLY A 28 3.01 -20.57 -1.66
N ALA A 29 4.22 -20.02 -1.36
CA ALA A 29 5.38 -20.14 -2.24
C ALA A 29 5.81 -21.61 -2.44
N LEU A 30 5.85 -22.40 -1.36
CA LEU A 30 6.19 -23.83 -1.45
C LEU A 30 5.18 -24.60 -2.31
N VAL A 31 3.87 -24.38 -2.07
CA VAL A 31 2.81 -25.02 -2.87
C VAL A 31 2.92 -24.58 -4.33
N GLY A 32 3.14 -23.29 -4.60
CA GLY A 32 3.30 -22.75 -5.94
C GLY A 32 4.52 -23.34 -6.66
N GLY A 33 5.68 -23.40 -6.01
CA GLY A 33 6.89 -23.98 -6.58
C GLY A 33 6.74 -25.47 -6.91
N LEU A 34 6.16 -26.25 -5.99
CA LEU A 34 5.91 -27.67 -6.17
C LEU A 34 4.89 -27.95 -7.28
N THR A 35 3.77 -27.23 -7.29
CA THR A 35 2.74 -27.37 -8.34
C THR A 35 3.22 -26.85 -9.68
N GLY A 36 4.17 -25.89 -9.69
CA GLY A 36 4.85 -25.39 -10.87
C GLY A 36 5.94 -26.30 -11.43
N GLY A 37 6.24 -27.42 -10.75
CA GLY A 37 7.20 -28.43 -11.21
C GLY A 37 8.67 -28.10 -10.89
N LEU A 38 8.94 -27.08 -10.03
CA LEU A 38 10.33 -26.75 -9.65
C LEU A 38 10.99 -27.79 -8.75
N GLY A 39 10.21 -28.55 -7.98
CA GLY A 39 10.73 -29.36 -6.87
C GLY A 39 11.16 -28.53 -5.66
N ILE A 40 11.48 -29.19 -4.55
CA ILE A 40 11.76 -28.51 -3.27
C ILE A 40 13.02 -27.64 -3.36
N ASP A 41 14.13 -28.19 -3.89
CA ASP A 41 15.42 -27.48 -3.90
C ASP A 41 15.39 -26.21 -4.74
N ALA A 42 14.81 -26.27 -5.96
CA ALA A 42 14.69 -25.10 -6.80
C ALA A 42 13.71 -24.08 -6.24
N THR A 43 12.62 -24.51 -5.60
CA THR A 43 11.67 -23.63 -4.90
C THR A 43 12.37 -22.87 -3.77
N LEU A 44 13.14 -23.56 -2.94
CA LEU A 44 13.89 -22.92 -1.85
C LEU A 44 14.96 -21.96 -2.37
N LYS A 45 15.68 -22.34 -3.44
CA LYS A 45 16.64 -21.42 -4.08
C LYS A 45 15.99 -20.18 -4.63
N ALA A 46 14.87 -20.31 -5.34
CA ALA A 46 14.11 -19.18 -5.85
C ALA A 46 13.58 -18.29 -4.71
N PHE A 47 13.01 -18.88 -3.65
CA PHE A 47 12.56 -18.14 -2.48
C PHE A 47 13.70 -17.35 -1.85
N ASN A 48 14.84 -18.00 -1.60
CA ASN A 48 16.01 -17.37 -0.99
C ASN A 48 16.61 -16.26 -1.85
N SER A 49 16.61 -16.40 -3.18
CA SER A 49 17.09 -15.34 -4.08
C SER A 49 16.23 -14.08 -4.02
N GLY A 50 14.94 -14.23 -3.75
CA GLY A 50 14.00 -13.10 -3.59
C GLY A 50 14.16 -12.33 -2.27
N LEU A 51 14.70 -12.95 -1.22
CA LEU A 51 14.77 -12.34 0.12
C LEU A 51 15.57 -11.02 0.14
N GLY A 52 16.61 -10.91 -0.70
CA GLY A 52 17.48 -9.72 -0.77
C GLY A 52 16.71 -8.43 -1.09
N GLY A 53 15.77 -8.48 -2.04
CA GLY A 53 14.90 -7.34 -2.37
C GLY A 53 14.04 -6.91 -1.19
N GLY A 54 13.38 -7.89 -0.54
CA GLY A 54 12.56 -7.65 0.65
C GLY A 54 13.39 -7.18 1.85
N ALA A 55 14.62 -7.64 2.00
CA ALA A 55 15.51 -7.21 3.08
C ALA A 55 15.91 -5.74 2.97
N THR A 56 16.13 -5.23 1.76
CA THR A 56 16.39 -3.80 1.53
C THR A 56 15.20 -2.95 1.98
N VAL A 57 13.99 -3.37 1.64
CA VAL A 57 12.75 -2.70 2.05
C VAL A 57 12.59 -2.77 3.58
N ALA A 58 12.82 -3.95 4.18
CA ALA A 58 12.72 -4.13 5.63
C ALA A 58 13.73 -3.26 6.40
N LEU A 59 14.95 -3.12 5.90
CA LEU A 59 15.97 -2.24 6.48
C LEU A 59 15.55 -0.76 6.37
N SER A 60 14.99 -0.36 5.23
CA SER A 60 14.40 0.97 5.06
C SER A 60 13.33 1.24 6.11
N TYR A 61 12.43 0.27 6.34
CA TYR A 61 11.37 0.37 7.34
C TYR A 61 11.91 0.44 8.77
N ALA A 62 12.94 -0.32 9.10
CA ALA A 62 13.58 -0.26 10.41
C ALA A 62 14.15 1.13 10.70
N LEU A 63 14.85 1.73 9.74
CA LEU A 63 15.40 3.09 9.85
C LEU A 63 14.31 4.16 9.89
N LEU A 64 13.27 4.02 9.05
CA LEU A 64 12.10 4.90 9.08
C LEU A 64 11.35 4.77 10.40
N GLY A 65 11.26 3.56 10.97
CA GLY A 65 10.72 3.34 12.31
C GLY A 65 11.49 4.06 13.39
N ALA A 66 12.83 3.97 13.38
CA ALA A 66 13.68 4.71 14.30
C ALA A 66 13.51 6.23 14.14
N PHE A 67 13.45 6.71 12.91
CA PHE A 67 13.16 8.11 12.61
C PHE A 67 11.78 8.53 13.10
N ALA A 68 10.75 7.68 12.95
CA ALA A 68 9.40 7.92 13.45
C ALA A 68 9.39 8.05 14.99
N VAL A 69 10.09 7.17 15.71
CA VAL A 69 10.23 7.25 17.18
C VAL A 69 10.95 8.55 17.58
N ALA A 70 11.98 8.97 16.86
CA ALA A 70 12.67 10.24 17.08
C ALA A 70 11.74 11.45 16.87
N ILE A 71 10.87 11.42 15.83
CA ILE A 71 9.86 12.46 15.62
C ILE A 71 8.81 12.43 16.75
N ALA A 72 8.36 11.27 17.21
CA ALA A 72 7.45 11.17 18.34
C ALA A 72 8.06 11.82 19.59
N LYS A 73 9.35 11.57 19.85
CA LYS A 73 10.10 12.17 20.97
C LYS A 73 10.25 13.69 20.87
N SER A 74 10.20 14.27 19.68
CA SER A 74 10.20 15.74 19.50
C SER A 74 8.91 16.40 19.98
N GLY A 75 7.85 15.60 20.20
CA GLY A 75 6.52 16.07 20.58
C GLY A 75 5.66 16.55 19.40
N LEU A 76 6.13 16.44 18.14
CA LEU A 76 5.36 16.87 16.98
C LEU A 76 4.01 16.15 16.88
N ALA A 77 4.02 14.85 17.13
CA ALA A 77 2.82 14.02 17.10
C ALA A 77 1.81 14.47 18.19
N HIS A 78 2.29 14.75 19.40
CA HIS A 78 1.47 15.27 20.51
C HIS A 78 0.94 16.68 20.22
N ALA A 79 1.77 17.57 19.66
CA ALA A 79 1.33 18.92 19.26
C ALA A 79 0.20 18.87 18.21
N LEU A 80 0.28 17.93 17.28
CA LEU A 80 -0.79 17.72 16.28
C LEU A 80 -2.07 17.15 16.94
N ALA A 81 -1.92 16.18 17.84
CA ALA A 81 -3.04 15.59 18.58
C ALA A 81 -3.73 16.62 19.49
N ASP A 82 -2.97 17.43 20.24
CA ASP A 82 -3.50 18.50 21.09
C ASP A 82 -4.26 19.53 20.26
N LYS A 83 -3.72 19.89 19.11
CA LYS A 83 -4.38 20.82 18.19
C LYS A 83 -5.68 20.22 17.63
N ALA A 84 -5.67 18.94 17.30
CA ALA A 84 -6.86 18.21 16.85
C ALA A 84 -7.90 18.12 17.98
N LEU A 85 -7.50 17.79 19.23
CA LEU A 85 -8.37 17.74 20.39
C LEU A 85 -8.97 19.12 20.70
N ALA A 86 -8.16 20.17 20.70
CA ALA A 86 -8.66 21.55 20.91
C ALA A 86 -9.68 21.97 19.85
N MET A 87 -9.54 21.50 18.61
CA MET A 87 -10.55 21.69 17.56
C MET A 87 -11.84 20.91 17.87
N VAL A 88 -11.72 19.67 18.39
CA VAL A 88 -12.86 18.83 18.81
C VAL A 88 -13.62 19.50 19.94
N ASP A 89 -12.91 19.95 20.97
CA ASP A 89 -13.53 20.54 22.17
C ASP A 89 -14.21 21.88 21.84
N ARG A 90 -13.59 22.73 21.00
CA ARG A 90 -14.21 23.98 20.53
C ARG A 90 -15.50 23.72 19.74
N GLN A 91 -15.56 22.67 18.93
CA GLN A 91 -16.75 22.35 18.14
C GLN A 91 -17.84 21.67 18.96
N HIS A 92 -17.50 20.91 20.02
CA HIS A 92 -18.50 20.42 20.97
C HIS A 92 -19.19 21.58 21.70
N ALA A 93 -18.47 22.64 22.02
CA ALA A 93 -19.02 23.86 22.62
C ALA A 93 -19.91 24.66 21.63
N THR A 94 -19.69 24.54 20.32
CA THR A 94 -20.44 25.30 19.27
C THR A 94 -21.47 24.47 18.51
N GLY A 95 -21.65 23.18 18.85
CA GLY A 95 -22.66 22.31 18.22
C GLY A 95 -22.33 21.86 16.77
N GLY A 96 -21.08 22.01 16.32
CA GLY A 96 -20.66 21.73 14.95
C GLY A 96 -20.08 20.32 14.74
N GLY A 97 -20.75 19.49 13.94
CA GLY A 97 -20.35 18.11 13.63
C GLY A 97 -19.15 17.94 12.66
N ASN A 98 -18.32 18.96 12.42
CA ASN A 98 -17.35 18.98 11.32
C ASN A 98 -15.97 18.35 11.64
N VAL A 99 -15.62 18.12 12.92
CA VAL A 99 -14.30 17.57 13.31
C VAL A 99 -14.05 16.19 12.72
N LYS A 100 -15.06 15.34 12.71
CA LYS A 100 -14.99 14.01 12.08
C LYS A 100 -14.49 14.11 10.64
N TRP A 101 -15.11 14.99 9.87
CA TRP A 101 -14.79 15.16 8.44
C TRP A 101 -13.43 15.81 8.23
N LEU A 102 -13.06 16.73 9.11
CA LEU A 102 -11.74 17.37 9.08
C LEU A 102 -10.61 16.34 9.34
N LEU A 103 -10.79 15.46 10.33
CA LEU A 103 -9.80 14.41 10.62
C LEU A 103 -9.71 13.37 9.48
N ILE A 104 -10.85 12.94 8.94
CA ILE A 104 -10.88 12.04 7.77
C ILE A 104 -10.21 12.71 6.58
N GLY A 105 -10.51 13.97 6.31
CA GLY A 105 -9.89 14.75 5.24
C GLY A 105 -8.39 14.96 5.43
N LEU A 106 -7.95 15.21 6.66
CA LEU A 106 -6.52 15.32 7.00
C LEU A 106 -5.79 14.01 6.72
N LEU A 107 -6.31 12.88 7.21
CA LEU A 107 -5.71 11.57 6.98
C LEU A 107 -5.69 11.21 5.48
N TRP A 108 -6.73 11.59 4.76
CA TRP A 108 -6.77 11.42 3.30
C TRP A 108 -5.70 12.24 2.59
N VAL A 109 -5.58 13.52 2.90
CA VAL A 109 -4.55 14.43 2.31
C VAL A 109 -3.16 13.93 2.66
N VAL A 110 -2.94 13.50 3.89
CA VAL A 110 -1.66 12.91 4.33
C VAL A 110 -1.34 11.64 3.54
N ALA A 111 -2.30 10.76 3.34
CA ALA A 111 -2.11 9.54 2.55
C ALA A 111 -1.75 9.88 1.09
N ILE A 112 -2.45 10.84 0.46
CA ILE A 112 -2.14 11.32 -0.89
C ILE A 112 -0.72 11.88 -0.96
N ALA A 113 -0.39 12.80 -0.05
CA ALA A 113 0.92 13.45 -0.02
C ALA A 113 2.04 12.45 0.21
N SER A 114 1.84 11.51 1.12
CA SER A 114 2.83 10.51 1.50
C SER A 114 3.14 9.47 0.41
N GLN A 115 2.28 9.29 -0.57
CA GLN A 115 2.52 8.42 -1.71
C GLN A 115 3.01 9.19 -2.93
N ASN A 116 2.35 10.29 -3.26
CA ASN A 116 2.57 10.97 -4.55
C ASN A 116 3.61 12.08 -4.50
N ILE A 117 3.70 12.80 -3.39
CA ILE A 117 4.62 13.94 -3.26
C ILE A 117 5.89 13.48 -2.55
N LEU A 118 5.72 12.69 -1.51
CA LEU A 118 6.77 12.20 -0.64
C LEU A 118 6.65 10.68 -0.57
N PRO A 119 7.34 9.86 -1.37
CA PRO A 119 7.22 8.41 -1.30
C PRO A 119 7.78 7.85 0.03
N ILE A 120 7.28 8.34 1.15
CA ILE A 120 7.58 7.98 2.54
C ILE A 120 6.31 7.56 3.30
N HIS A 121 5.25 7.17 2.57
CA HIS A 121 3.97 6.78 3.15
C HIS A 121 4.11 5.76 4.28
N ILE A 122 5.07 4.86 4.15
CA ILE A 122 5.34 3.79 5.11
C ILE A 122 5.80 4.33 6.46
N ALA A 123 6.54 5.45 6.49
CA ALA A 123 6.96 6.10 7.73
C ALA A 123 5.91 7.07 8.29
N PHE A 124 5.22 7.79 7.42
CA PHE A 124 4.28 8.83 7.85
C PHE A 124 3.02 8.28 8.49
N ILE A 125 2.47 7.20 7.97
CA ILE A 125 1.23 6.63 8.51
C ILE A 125 1.42 6.08 9.93
N PRO A 126 2.44 5.23 10.20
CA PRO A 126 2.73 4.78 11.56
C PRO A 126 3.08 5.90 12.55
N LEU A 127 3.53 7.04 12.04
CA LEU A 127 3.86 8.20 12.84
C LEU A 127 2.65 9.06 13.19
N LEU A 128 1.80 9.36 12.19
CA LEU A 128 0.72 10.34 12.34
C LEU A 128 -0.58 9.72 12.86
N VAL A 129 -0.83 8.45 12.57
CA VAL A 129 -2.08 7.79 12.97
C VAL A 129 -2.14 7.50 14.48
N PRO A 130 -1.10 6.98 15.15
CA PRO A 130 -1.16 6.66 16.57
C PRO A 130 -1.59 7.83 17.46
N PRO A 131 -1.04 9.05 17.37
CA PRO A 131 -1.50 10.17 18.17
C PRO A 131 -2.96 10.56 17.92
N LEU A 132 -3.45 10.30 16.69
CA LEU A 132 -4.84 10.57 16.35
C LEU A 132 -5.78 9.43 16.77
N LEU A 133 -5.26 8.25 17.14
CA LEU A 133 -6.07 7.10 17.57
C LEU A 133 -6.95 7.42 18.76
N TYR A 134 -6.45 8.18 19.74
CA TYR A 134 -7.21 8.62 20.89
C TYR A 134 -8.44 9.44 20.46
N VAL A 135 -8.23 10.41 19.56
CA VAL A 135 -9.30 11.26 19.01
C VAL A 135 -10.30 10.44 18.20
N LEU A 136 -9.80 9.55 17.31
CA LEU A 136 -10.64 8.69 16.48
C LEU A 136 -11.50 7.76 17.35
N THR A 137 -10.93 7.24 18.44
CA THR A 137 -11.64 6.38 19.40
C THR A 137 -12.67 7.15 20.20
N LYS A 138 -12.34 8.35 20.68
CA LYS A 138 -13.29 9.25 21.38
C LYS A 138 -14.49 9.64 20.51
N LEU A 139 -14.24 9.81 19.19
CA LEU A 139 -15.28 10.02 18.18
C LEU A 139 -16.01 8.73 17.77
N GLN A 140 -15.60 7.57 18.29
CA GLN A 140 -16.15 6.25 17.98
C GLN A 140 -16.13 5.94 16.46
N LEU A 141 -15.09 6.42 15.75
CA LEU A 141 -14.93 6.16 14.32
C LEU A 141 -14.51 4.73 14.08
N ASP A 142 -15.15 4.07 13.12
CA ASP A 142 -14.74 2.73 12.70
C ASP A 142 -13.38 2.81 11.98
N ARG A 143 -12.35 2.16 12.53
CA ARG A 143 -11.00 2.15 11.96
C ARG A 143 -10.92 1.51 10.57
N ARG A 144 -11.90 0.66 10.21
CA ARG A 144 -12.01 0.11 8.86
C ARG A 144 -12.28 1.21 7.83
N LEU A 145 -13.13 2.20 8.18
CA LEU A 145 -13.32 3.36 7.34
C LEU A 145 -12.02 4.14 7.15
N ILE A 146 -11.27 4.36 8.23
CA ILE A 146 -10.00 5.09 8.18
C ILE A 146 -8.98 4.33 7.33
N ALA A 147 -8.91 2.99 7.46
CA ALA A 147 -8.08 2.16 6.60
C ALA A 147 -8.46 2.32 5.12
N CYS A 148 -9.77 2.28 4.79
CA CYS A 148 -10.24 2.51 3.42
C CYS A 148 -9.87 3.91 2.91
N VAL A 149 -10.07 4.96 3.70
CA VAL A 149 -9.72 6.34 3.32
C VAL A 149 -8.22 6.49 3.04
N MET A 150 -7.38 5.93 3.89
CA MET A 150 -5.92 5.97 3.70
C MET A 150 -5.50 5.17 2.47
N THR A 151 -5.99 3.94 2.30
CA THR A 151 -5.69 3.11 1.13
C THR A 151 -6.16 3.78 -0.17
N PHE A 152 -7.32 4.43 -0.17
CA PHE A 152 -7.77 5.24 -1.30
C PHE A 152 -6.77 6.36 -1.64
N GLY A 153 -6.32 7.09 -0.62
CA GLY A 153 -5.33 8.16 -0.79
C GLY A 153 -3.97 7.66 -1.27
N LEU A 154 -3.58 6.45 -0.89
CA LEU A 154 -2.33 5.83 -1.34
C LEU A 154 -2.40 5.38 -2.81
N ILE A 155 -3.51 4.78 -3.25
CA ILE A 155 -3.58 4.12 -4.56
C ILE A 155 -4.16 5.00 -5.65
N THR A 156 -5.32 5.63 -5.39
CA THR A 156 -6.06 6.32 -6.45
C THR A 156 -5.27 7.43 -7.13
N PRO A 157 -4.52 8.30 -6.41
CA PRO A 157 -3.75 9.33 -7.06
C PRO A 157 -2.67 8.79 -8.00
N TYR A 158 -1.88 7.79 -7.59
CA TYR A 158 -0.79 7.32 -8.45
C TYR A 158 -1.29 6.57 -9.70
N MET A 159 -2.42 5.91 -9.62
CA MET A 159 -2.99 5.20 -10.77
C MET A 159 -3.70 6.11 -11.78
N PHE A 160 -3.92 7.39 -11.45
CA PHE A 160 -4.73 8.30 -12.26
C PHE A 160 -4.05 9.63 -12.57
N LEU A 161 -3.29 10.20 -11.64
CA LEU A 161 -2.64 11.51 -11.80
C LEU A 161 -1.16 11.34 -12.17
N PRO A 162 -0.70 11.80 -13.34
CA PRO A 162 0.71 11.71 -13.74
C PRO A 162 1.57 12.79 -13.03
N VAL A 163 1.59 12.76 -11.70
CA VAL A 163 2.34 13.69 -10.86
C VAL A 163 3.11 12.91 -9.80
N GLY A 164 4.37 13.24 -9.57
CA GLY A 164 5.22 12.57 -8.59
C GLY A 164 5.32 11.06 -8.87
N PHE A 165 5.02 10.25 -7.87
CA PHE A 165 5.01 8.78 -8.00
C PHE A 165 4.03 8.28 -9.07
N GLY A 166 2.90 8.98 -9.26
CA GLY A 166 1.97 8.66 -10.34
C GLY A 166 2.56 8.88 -11.73
N ASN A 167 3.47 9.86 -11.91
CA ASN A 167 4.18 10.02 -13.18
C ASN A 167 5.05 8.80 -13.49
N ILE A 168 5.78 8.29 -12.48
CA ILE A 168 6.61 7.08 -12.63
C ILE A 168 5.73 5.89 -13.02
N PHE A 169 4.62 5.66 -12.30
CA PHE A 169 3.73 4.54 -12.59
C PHE A 169 3.10 4.65 -13.99
N LEU A 170 2.51 5.80 -14.31
CA LEU A 170 1.71 5.96 -15.52
C LEU A 170 2.55 6.13 -16.78
N ASN A 171 3.62 6.93 -16.75
CA ASN A 171 4.42 7.25 -17.93
C ASN A 171 5.63 6.31 -18.08
N GLU A 172 6.40 6.11 -16.99
CA GLU A 172 7.68 5.38 -17.09
C GLU A 172 7.49 3.86 -17.02
N ILE A 173 6.43 3.38 -16.34
CA ILE A 173 6.16 1.95 -16.21
C ILE A 173 5.03 1.54 -17.16
N LEU A 174 3.82 2.09 -17.01
CA LEU A 174 2.67 1.65 -17.80
C LEU A 174 2.83 1.96 -19.28
N LEU A 175 2.89 3.23 -19.67
CA LEU A 175 3.00 3.61 -21.08
C LEU A 175 4.27 3.07 -21.73
N ALA A 176 5.42 3.15 -21.04
CA ALA A 176 6.67 2.65 -21.60
C ALA A 176 6.65 1.13 -21.87
N ASN A 177 6.02 0.32 -21.01
CA ASN A 177 5.93 -1.12 -21.25
C ASN A 177 4.88 -1.49 -22.30
N VAL A 178 3.77 -0.74 -22.40
CA VAL A 178 2.80 -0.88 -23.49
C VAL A 178 3.46 -0.55 -24.83
N ALA A 179 4.23 0.54 -24.90
CA ALA A 179 5.00 0.89 -26.10
C ALA A 179 6.04 -0.16 -26.49
N ARG A 180 6.82 -0.65 -25.52
CA ARG A 180 7.80 -1.74 -25.74
C ARG A 180 7.15 -3.03 -26.28
N SER A 181 5.89 -3.25 -25.94
CA SER A 181 5.10 -4.40 -26.41
C SER A 181 4.48 -4.17 -27.81
N GLY A 182 4.80 -3.06 -28.49
CA GLY A 182 4.47 -2.83 -29.89
C GLY A 182 3.22 -2.00 -30.16
N VAL A 183 2.66 -1.31 -29.16
CA VAL A 183 1.52 -0.39 -29.35
C VAL A 183 2.01 1.04 -29.50
N ASP A 184 1.48 1.76 -30.50
CA ASP A 184 1.70 3.20 -30.63
C ASP A 184 0.94 3.93 -29.52
N ILE A 185 1.69 4.58 -28.64
CA ILE A 185 1.17 5.36 -27.52
C ILE A 185 1.11 6.87 -27.84
N SER A 186 1.44 7.29 -29.05
CA SER A 186 1.48 8.69 -29.47
C SER A 186 0.10 9.32 -29.29
N GLY A 187 0.03 10.39 -28.49
CA GLY A 187 -1.21 11.12 -28.22
C GLY A 187 -2.14 10.48 -27.21
N ILE A 188 -1.77 9.37 -26.55
CA ILE A 188 -2.58 8.78 -25.47
C ILE A 188 -2.48 9.66 -24.22
N ASN A 189 -3.62 10.16 -23.79
CA ASN A 189 -3.76 10.80 -22.48
C ASN A 189 -4.01 9.70 -21.42
N VAL A 190 -3.00 9.42 -20.60
CA VAL A 190 -3.05 8.36 -19.59
C VAL A 190 -4.10 8.63 -18.51
N THR A 191 -4.36 9.91 -18.17
CA THR A 191 -5.44 10.29 -17.24
C THR A 191 -6.81 9.97 -17.84
N HIS A 192 -6.98 10.12 -19.14
CA HIS A 192 -8.21 9.72 -19.82
C HIS A 192 -8.37 8.18 -19.80
N ALA A 193 -7.30 7.44 -20.10
CA ALA A 193 -7.33 5.98 -20.05
C ALA A 193 -7.71 5.43 -18.68
N MET A 194 -7.19 6.04 -17.60
CA MET A 194 -7.39 5.58 -16.22
C MET A 194 -8.56 6.27 -15.50
N GLY A 195 -9.27 7.20 -16.17
CA GLY A 195 -10.33 8.00 -15.56
C GLY A 195 -11.51 7.17 -15.06
N ILE A 196 -12.04 6.27 -15.90
CA ILE A 196 -13.16 5.39 -15.51
C ILE A 196 -12.75 4.41 -14.39
N PRO A 197 -11.60 3.71 -14.46
CA PRO A 197 -11.09 2.94 -13.32
C PRO A 197 -10.98 3.75 -12.02
N ALA A 198 -10.46 4.98 -12.07
CA ALA A 198 -10.38 5.85 -10.91
C ALA A 198 -11.75 6.22 -10.32
N LEU A 199 -12.77 6.40 -11.16
CA LEU A 199 -14.15 6.57 -10.69
C LEU A 199 -14.64 5.32 -9.93
N GLY A 200 -14.19 4.12 -10.30
CA GLY A 200 -14.46 2.89 -9.54
C GLY A 200 -13.92 2.97 -8.11
N MET A 201 -12.73 3.53 -7.93
CA MET A 201 -12.16 3.77 -6.60
C MET A 201 -12.98 4.77 -5.79
N VAL A 202 -13.41 5.87 -6.42
CA VAL A 202 -14.29 6.87 -5.77
C VAL A 202 -15.62 6.24 -5.37
N PHE A 203 -16.22 5.44 -6.24
CA PHE A 203 -17.44 4.70 -5.95
C PHE A 203 -17.26 3.74 -4.78
N GLY A 204 -16.15 3.01 -4.75
CA GLY A 204 -15.79 2.13 -3.64
C GLY A 204 -15.62 2.88 -2.31
N LEU A 205 -14.98 4.06 -2.33
CA LEU A 205 -14.86 4.93 -1.16
C LEU A 205 -16.24 5.38 -0.65
N ALA A 206 -17.14 5.77 -1.55
CA ALA A 206 -18.52 6.14 -1.17
C ALA A 206 -19.25 4.97 -0.49
N ILE A 207 -19.09 3.74 -1.01
CA ILE A 207 -19.65 2.54 -0.37
C ILE A 207 -19.01 2.31 1.00
N ALA A 208 -17.69 2.51 1.16
CA ALA A 208 -17.02 2.36 2.45
C ALA A 208 -17.58 3.33 3.50
N PHE A 209 -17.86 4.58 3.13
CA PHE A 209 -18.52 5.55 4.02
C PHE A 209 -19.91 5.08 4.46
N ILE A 210 -20.67 4.44 3.58
CA ILE A 210 -21.99 3.88 3.91
C ILE A 210 -21.85 2.65 4.80
N SER A 211 -20.94 1.73 4.47
CA SER A 211 -20.74 0.45 5.15
C SER A 211 -20.27 0.63 6.59
N TYR A 212 -19.33 1.55 6.80
CA TYR A 212 -18.68 1.79 8.10
C TYR A 212 -19.18 3.07 8.80
N ARG A 213 -20.40 3.51 8.51
CA ARG A 213 -21.01 4.70 9.14
C ARG A 213 -21.36 4.51 10.61
N LYS A 214 -21.54 3.27 11.06
CA LYS A 214 -21.90 2.94 12.44
C LYS A 214 -20.71 3.19 13.37
N LYS A 215 -21.03 3.70 14.56
CA LYS A 215 -20.04 3.89 15.62
C LYS A 215 -19.48 2.54 16.07
N ARG A 216 -18.17 2.46 16.27
CA ARG A 216 -17.48 1.28 16.83
C ARG A 216 -16.73 1.70 18.08
N VAL A 217 -16.92 0.97 19.15
CA VAL A 217 -16.30 1.23 20.45
C VAL A 217 -14.97 0.49 20.51
N TYR A 218 -13.95 1.17 20.96
CA TYR A 218 -12.61 0.64 21.22
C TYR A 218 -12.22 0.93 22.66
N ASP A 219 -11.35 0.12 23.23
CA ASP A 219 -10.87 0.25 24.60
C ASP A 219 -9.84 1.39 24.69
N LEU A 220 -10.20 2.49 25.37
CA LEU A 220 -9.32 3.64 25.58
C LEU A 220 -8.12 3.31 26.46
N ALA A 221 -8.27 2.41 27.45
CA ALA A 221 -7.18 2.07 28.35
C ALA A 221 -5.99 1.45 27.63
N LYS A 222 -6.22 0.72 26.52
CA LYS A 222 -5.14 0.18 25.69
C LYS A 222 -4.37 1.27 24.94
N ILE A 223 -5.02 2.35 24.58
CA ILE A 223 -4.39 3.49 23.90
C ILE A 223 -3.55 4.29 24.90
N GLU A 224 -4.09 4.55 26.10
CA GLU A 224 -3.39 5.26 27.18
C GLU A 224 -2.14 4.53 27.64
N GLN A 225 -2.10 3.19 27.59
CA GLN A 225 -0.89 2.40 27.85
C GLN A 225 0.22 2.64 26.82
N VAL A 226 -0.12 2.96 25.57
CA VAL A 226 0.84 3.27 24.52
C VAL A 226 1.32 4.73 24.60
N GLU A 227 0.46 5.65 25.08
CA GLU A 227 0.74 7.09 25.16
C GLU A 227 1.41 7.54 26.47
N GLN A 228 1.80 6.66 27.38
CA GLN A 228 2.21 6.99 28.76
C GLN A 228 3.45 7.90 28.93
N THR A 229 4.00 8.46 27.89
CA THR A 229 5.03 9.50 28.01
C THR A 229 4.45 10.85 27.62
N ALA A 230 4.05 11.64 28.61
CA ALA A 230 3.75 13.06 28.40
C ALA A 230 5.04 13.76 27.89
N VAL A 231 5.11 13.94 26.58
CA VAL A 231 6.25 14.60 25.93
C VAL A 231 6.00 16.12 26.04
N HIS A 232 6.80 16.78 26.88
CA HIS A 232 6.85 18.25 26.85
C HIS A 232 7.55 18.70 25.56
N TYR A 233 6.82 19.28 24.65
CA TYR A 233 7.38 19.87 23.44
C TYR A 233 7.52 21.39 23.55
N ASN A 234 8.56 21.91 22.91
CA ASN A 234 8.76 23.35 22.79
C ASN A 234 8.79 23.73 21.28
N PRO A 235 8.60 25.02 20.94
CA PRO A 235 8.62 25.46 19.54
C PRO A 235 9.91 25.09 18.80
N LEU A 236 11.04 25.03 19.49
CA LEU A 236 12.34 24.67 18.92
C LEU A 236 12.36 23.19 18.51
N SER A 237 11.84 22.28 19.37
CA SER A 237 11.79 20.85 19.03
C SER A 237 10.87 20.58 17.83
N LEU A 238 9.75 21.31 17.72
CA LEU A 238 8.86 21.21 16.58
C LEU A 238 9.49 21.73 15.29
N MET A 239 10.27 22.82 15.37
CA MET A 239 11.01 23.35 14.23
C MET A 239 12.09 22.36 13.77
N ILE A 240 12.85 21.77 14.70
CA ILE A 240 13.86 20.74 14.39
C ILE A 240 13.19 19.52 13.74
N ALA A 241 12.03 19.10 14.23
CA ALA A 241 11.27 18.00 13.61
C ALA A 241 10.88 18.34 12.16
N GLY A 242 10.43 19.55 11.90
CA GLY A 242 10.14 20.02 10.55
C GLY A 242 11.37 20.01 9.63
N VAL A 243 12.52 20.50 10.14
CA VAL A 243 13.80 20.49 9.40
C VAL A 243 14.26 19.06 9.15
N ALA A 244 14.18 18.16 10.14
CA ALA A 244 14.58 16.76 10.00
C ALA A 244 13.75 16.04 8.94
N ILE A 245 12.42 16.24 8.95
CA ILE A 245 11.51 15.67 7.95
C ILE A 245 11.81 16.21 6.55
N ALA A 246 11.95 17.53 6.41
CA ALA A 246 12.27 18.15 5.13
C ALA A 246 13.63 17.67 4.59
N SER A 247 14.65 17.59 5.44
CA SER A 247 16.00 17.12 5.06
C SER A 247 15.99 15.64 4.67
N ALA A 248 15.29 14.77 5.44
CA ALA A 248 15.15 13.37 5.11
C ALA A 248 14.53 13.18 3.71
N PHE A 249 13.52 13.98 3.42
CA PHE A 249 12.84 13.98 2.14
C PHE A 249 13.74 14.46 0.99
N VAL A 250 14.39 15.61 1.14
CA VAL A 250 15.28 16.14 0.10
C VAL A 250 16.41 15.16 -0.20
N VAL A 251 17.02 14.58 0.83
CA VAL A 251 18.11 13.59 0.66
C VAL A 251 17.59 12.33 -0.03
N GLN A 252 16.39 11.85 0.35
CA GLN A 252 15.76 10.70 -0.30
C GLN A 252 15.56 10.95 -1.80
N LEU A 253 15.06 12.13 -2.19
CA LEU A 253 14.86 12.48 -3.60
C LEU A 253 16.18 12.61 -4.37
N LEU A 254 17.22 13.19 -3.74
CA LEU A 254 18.50 13.41 -4.41
C LEU A 254 19.31 12.13 -4.60
N LEU A 255 19.19 11.18 -3.67
CA LEU A 255 19.98 9.95 -3.65
C LEU A 255 19.18 8.70 -4.03
N ASP A 256 17.88 8.84 -4.29
CA ASP A 256 16.93 7.74 -4.53
C ASP A 256 17.05 6.63 -3.47
N SER A 257 17.22 7.05 -2.19
CA SER A 257 17.48 6.12 -1.09
C SER A 257 16.69 6.50 0.17
N MET A 258 15.67 5.70 0.48
CA MET A 258 14.91 5.81 1.73
C MET A 258 15.81 5.57 2.96
N ILE A 259 16.79 4.68 2.84
CA ILE A 259 17.74 4.35 3.91
C ILE A 259 18.51 5.59 4.31
N ILE A 260 19.11 6.29 3.33
CA ILE A 260 19.92 7.48 3.60
C ILE A 260 19.05 8.64 4.06
N GLY A 261 17.86 8.82 3.45
CA GLY A 261 16.92 9.85 3.88
C GLY A 261 16.52 9.70 5.35
N ALA A 262 16.10 8.49 5.76
CA ALA A 262 15.73 8.20 7.14
C ALA A 262 16.90 8.39 8.12
N LEU A 263 18.11 7.95 7.72
CA LEU A 263 19.31 8.11 8.52
C LEU A 263 19.65 9.58 8.76
N VAL A 264 19.61 10.42 7.73
CA VAL A 264 19.87 11.87 7.85
C VAL A 264 18.86 12.53 8.77
N GLY A 265 17.54 12.21 8.62
CA GLY A 265 16.52 12.71 9.51
C GLY A 265 16.75 12.31 10.98
N PHE A 266 17.10 11.04 11.23
CA PHE A 266 17.42 10.54 12.56
C PHE A 266 18.68 11.22 13.15
N LEU A 267 19.72 11.41 12.34
CA LEU A 267 20.95 12.10 12.76
C LEU A 267 20.70 13.57 13.16
N ILE A 268 19.81 14.28 12.48
CA ILE A 268 19.44 15.66 12.84
C ILE A 268 18.86 15.69 14.25
N PHE A 269 18.01 14.74 14.64
CA PHE A 269 17.49 14.63 16.00
C PHE A 269 18.58 14.32 17.04
N SER A 270 19.56 13.49 16.67
CA SER A 270 20.67 13.13 17.56
C SER A 270 21.64 14.31 17.75
N VAL A 271 21.97 15.02 16.69
CA VAL A 271 22.87 16.20 16.74
C VAL A 271 22.20 17.39 17.45
N SER A 272 20.89 17.57 17.30
CA SER A 272 20.14 18.63 17.98
C SER A 272 19.95 18.39 19.49
N GLY A 273 20.27 17.18 19.98
CA GLY A 273 20.12 16.81 21.39
C GLY A 273 18.68 16.44 21.81
N ILE A 274 17.70 16.44 20.89
CA ILE A 274 16.34 15.92 21.16
C ILE A 274 16.43 14.43 21.46
N VAL A 275 17.24 13.71 20.70
CA VAL A 275 17.64 12.33 20.97
C VAL A 275 19.04 12.34 21.55
N LYS A 276 19.20 11.94 22.80
CA LYS A 276 20.52 11.83 23.41
C LYS A 276 21.29 10.67 22.77
N TRP A 277 22.58 10.84 22.56
CA TRP A 277 23.46 9.83 21.95
C TRP A 277 23.38 8.46 22.65
N ARG A 278 23.16 8.45 23.97
CA ARG A 278 23.02 7.22 24.76
C ARG A 278 21.67 6.51 24.58
N GLU A 279 20.69 7.19 24.01
CA GLU A 279 19.33 6.67 23.80
C GLU A 279 19.12 6.23 22.35
N THR A 280 20.10 6.41 21.46
CA THR A 280 19.97 6.08 20.03
C THR A 280 19.72 4.60 19.80
N ASP A 281 20.36 3.72 20.57
CA ASP A 281 20.19 2.26 20.46
C ASP A 281 18.77 1.83 20.86
N ASP A 282 18.28 2.35 21.98
CA ASP A 282 16.92 2.06 22.46
C ASP A 282 15.86 2.52 21.44
N LEU A 283 16.00 3.76 20.92
CA LEU A 283 15.07 4.32 19.95
C LEU A 283 15.12 3.57 18.61
N PHE A 284 16.30 3.17 18.17
CA PHE A 284 16.45 2.35 16.98
C PHE A 284 15.79 0.99 17.16
N THR A 285 16.01 0.34 18.32
CA THR A 285 15.38 -0.94 18.67
C THR A 285 13.86 -0.83 18.74
N GLU A 286 13.34 0.24 19.32
CA GLU A 286 11.89 0.51 19.38
C GLU A 286 11.32 0.70 17.97
N GLY A 287 11.96 1.49 17.13
CA GLY A 287 11.56 1.69 15.74
C GLY A 287 11.59 0.39 14.93
N MET A 288 12.62 -0.44 15.10
CA MET A 288 12.65 -1.77 14.47
C MET A 288 11.50 -2.65 14.94
N LYS A 289 11.19 -2.70 16.23
CA LYS A 289 10.06 -3.48 16.76
C LYS A 289 8.74 -3.03 16.17
N MET A 290 8.53 -1.72 16.03
CA MET A 290 7.31 -1.15 15.43
C MET A 290 7.14 -1.60 13.97
N MET A 291 8.22 -1.68 13.21
CA MET A 291 8.21 -2.03 11.78
C MET A 291 8.45 -3.52 11.48
N ALA A 292 8.76 -4.32 12.49
CA ALA A 292 9.18 -5.72 12.30
C ALA A 292 8.15 -6.55 11.53
N MET A 293 6.85 -6.44 11.87
CA MET A 293 5.80 -7.18 11.19
C MET A 293 5.77 -6.88 9.69
N ILE A 294 5.83 -5.60 9.32
CA ILE A 294 5.81 -5.16 7.93
C ILE A 294 7.08 -5.63 7.21
N GLY A 295 8.24 -5.43 7.83
CA GLY A 295 9.51 -5.85 7.26
C GLY A 295 9.56 -7.34 6.94
N PHE A 296 9.12 -8.21 7.87
CA PHE A 296 9.07 -9.66 7.64
C PHE A 296 8.05 -10.06 6.57
N ILE A 297 6.90 -9.38 6.50
CA ILE A 297 5.93 -9.62 5.43
C ILE A 297 6.55 -9.27 4.07
N MET A 298 7.25 -8.14 3.95
CA MET A 298 7.90 -7.72 2.70
C MET A 298 9.02 -8.66 2.26
N ILE A 299 9.82 -9.16 3.21
CA ILE A 299 10.84 -10.20 2.94
C ILE A 299 10.17 -11.47 2.38
N ALA A 300 9.13 -11.98 3.07
CA ALA A 300 8.43 -13.19 2.65
C ALA A 300 7.70 -12.99 1.31
N ALA A 301 7.10 -11.82 1.07
CA ALA A 301 6.43 -11.46 -0.18
C ALA A 301 7.42 -11.42 -1.36
N SER A 302 8.61 -10.87 -1.17
CA SER A 302 9.66 -10.87 -2.20
C SER A 302 10.14 -12.27 -2.53
N GLY A 303 10.29 -13.16 -1.53
CA GLY A 303 10.58 -14.57 -1.73
C GLY A 303 9.46 -15.29 -2.49
N PHE A 304 8.20 -15.06 -2.10
CA PHE A 304 7.02 -15.59 -2.78
C PHE A 304 6.99 -15.14 -4.26
N ALA A 305 7.18 -13.85 -4.53
CA ALA A 305 7.17 -13.30 -5.89
C ALA A 305 8.24 -13.94 -6.78
N GLU A 306 9.45 -14.17 -6.24
CA GLU A 306 10.53 -14.80 -6.99
C GLU A 306 10.26 -16.27 -7.32
N VAL A 307 9.62 -17.02 -6.40
CA VAL A 307 9.13 -18.37 -6.71
C VAL A 307 8.10 -18.32 -7.84
N MET A 308 7.14 -17.39 -7.80
CA MET A 308 6.14 -17.26 -8.87
C MET A 308 6.77 -16.97 -10.23
N LYS A 309 7.78 -16.10 -10.29
CA LYS A 309 8.55 -15.84 -11.50
C LYS A 309 9.29 -17.10 -11.97
N ALA A 310 9.97 -17.81 -11.08
CA ALA A 310 10.76 -18.99 -11.40
C ALA A 310 9.89 -20.14 -11.94
N THR A 311 8.62 -20.26 -11.56
CA THR A 311 7.71 -21.26 -12.13
C THR A 311 7.42 -21.02 -13.62
N GLY A 312 7.56 -19.79 -14.13
CA GLY A 312 7.17 -19.40 -15.50
C GLY A 312 5.66 -19.50 -15.77
N GLN A 313 4.86 -19.87 -14.77
CA GLN A 313 3.43 -20.19 -14.96
C GLN A 313 2.52 -18.95 -14.95
N VAL A 314 3.03 -17.76 -14.71
CA VAL A 314 2.27 -16.52 -14.96
C VAL A 314 1.94 -16.41 -16.44
N GLN A 315 2.93 -16.65 -17.31
CA GLN A 315 2.72 -16.66 -18.75
C GLN A 315 1.74 -17.75 -19.19
N THR A 316 1.89 -18.97 -18.71
CA THR A 316 0.98 -20.10 -18.99
C THR A 316 -0.45 -19.82 -18.51
N LEU A 317 -0.61 -19.10 -17.38
CA LEU A 317 -1.93 -18.70 -16.88
C LEU A 317 -2.65 -17.79 -17.87
N VAL A 318 -1.94 -16.83 -18.43
CA VAL A 318 -2.53 -15.90 -19.40
C VAL A 318 -2.80 -16.59 -20.75
N GLU A 319 -1.86 -17.41 -21.24
CA GLU A 319 -2.03 -18.16 -22.49
C GLU A 319 -3.21 -19.14 -22.42
N SER A 320 -3.37 -19.85 -21.30
CA SER A 320 -4.53 -20.73 -21.11
C SER A 320 -5.84 -19.93 -20.96
N SER A 321 -5.79 -18.74 -20.40
CA SER A 321 -6.96 -17.84 -20.35
C SER A 321 -7.35 -17.36 -21.75
N ALA A 322 -6.38 -17.16 -22.65
CA ALA A 322 -6.63 -16.79 -24.04
C ALA A 322 -7.50 -17.80 -24.79
N ALA A 323 -7.35 -19.10 -24.51
CA ALA A 323 -8.19 -20.15 -25.10
C ALA A 323 -9.67 -20.04 -24.72
N TRP A 324 -10.00 -19.41 -23.59
CA TRP A 324 -11.38 -19.22 -23.09
C TRP A 324 -12.05 -17.97 -23.65
N ILE A 325 -11.27 -17.09 -24.28
CA ILE A 325 -11.74 -15.76 -24.72
C ILE A 325 -12.69 -15.84 -25.93
N ASN A 326 -12.58 -16.90 -26.74
CA ASN A 326 -13.47 -17.17 -27.87
C ASN A 326 -13.81 -15.93 -28.73
N HIS A 327 -12.82 -15.07 -29.01
CA HIS A 327 -12.91 -13.81 -29.76
C HIS A 327 -13.85 -12.73 -29.13
N SER A 328 -14.30 -12.91 -27.90
CA SER A 328 -15.12 -11.91 -27.20
C SER A 328 -14.25 -10.90 -26.45
N LYS A 329 -14.26 -9.63 -26.87
CA LYS A 329 -13.58 -8.53 -26.17
C LYS A 329 -13.97 -8.47 -24.69
N GLY A 330 -15.26 -8.59 -24.38
CA GLY A 330 -15.75 -8.50 -23.01
C GLY A 330 -15.23 -9.61 -22.11
N VAL A 331 -15.22 -10.85 -22.59
CA VAL A 331 -14.65 -11.98 -21.85
C VAL A 331 -13.14 -11.82 -21.72
N GLY A 332 -12.47 -11.37 -22.79
CA GLY A 332 -11.04 -11.13 -22.78
C GLY A 332 -10.60 -10.09 -21.76
N ALA A 333 -11.24 -8.93 -21.76
CA ALA A 333 -10.97 -7.88 -20.77
C ALA A 333 -11.21 -8.37 -19.34
N LEU A 334 -12.34 -9.05 -19.07
CA LEU A 334 -12.64 -9.56 -17.74
C LEU A 334 -11.60 -10.56 -17.25
N LEU A 335 -11.22 -11.53 -18.10
CA LEU A 335 -10.21 -12.54 -17.77
C LEU A 335 -8.83 -11.90 -17.53
N MET A 336 -8.42 -10.95 -18.36
CA MET A 336 -7.16 -10.22 -18.16
C MET A 336 -7.14 -9.45 -16.85
N LEU A 337 -8.24 -8.79 -16.48
CA LEU A 337 -8.35 -8.08 -15.20
C LEU A 337 -8.35 -9.05 -14.01
N LEU A 338 -9.04 -10.20 -14.10
CA LEU A 338 -9.02 -11.22 -13.04
C LEU A 338 -7.63 -11.86 -12.88
N VAL A 339 -6.96 -12.15 -13.98
CA VAL A 339 -5.58 -12.66 -13.96
C VAL A 339 -4.63 -11.60 -13.39
N GLY A 340 -4.79 -10.34 -13.80
CA GLY A 340 -4.03 -9.22 -13.25
C GLY A 340 -4.22 -9.09 -11.74
N LEU A 341 -5.46 -9.20 -11.25
CA LEU A 341 -5.78 -9.22 -9.83
C LEU A 341 -5.01 -10.33 -9.10
N LEU A 342 -5.07 -11.56 -9.60
CA LEU A 342 -4.39 -12.71 -8.98
C LEU A 342 -2.87 -12.54 -8.98
N VAL A 343 -2.29 -12.10 -10.10
CA VAL A 343 -0.85 -11.90 -10.23
C VAL A 343 -0.36 -10.78 -9.31
N THR A 344 -1.06 -9.64 -9.30
CA THR A 344 -0.68 -8.49 -8.45
C THR A 344 -0.86 -8.81 -6.97
N MET A 345 -1.91 -9.54 -6.58
CA MET A 345 -2.06 -10.02 -5.20
C MET A 345 -0.93 -10.95 -4.77
N GLY A 346 -0.41 -11.77 -5.69
CA GLY A 346 0.69 -12.69 -5.42
C GLY A 346 2.05 -11.99 -5.37
N ILE A 347 2.30 -11.03 -6.28
CA ILE A 347 3.57 -10.30 -6.34
C ILE A 347 3.62 -9.18 -5.29
N GLY A 348 2.47 -8.63 -4.90
CA GLY A 348 2.35 -7.58 -3.87
C GLY A 348 2.80 -6.19 -4.33
N SER A 349 3.07 -5.99 -5.63
CA SER A 349 3.57 -4.72 -6.17
C SER A 349 3.05 -4.47 -7.58
N SER A 350 2.33 -3.39 -7.77
CA SER A 350 1.85 -2.92 -9.09
C SER A 350 3.02 -2.64 -10.05
N PHE A 351 4.12 -2.10 -9.55
CA PHE A 351 5.30 -1.73 -10.34
C PHE A 351 6.00 -2.94 -10.97
N SER A 352 6.12 -4.02 -10.21
CA SER A 352 6.73 -5.26 -10.69
C SER A 352 5.79 -6.06 -11.61
N THR A 353 4.49 -5.87 -11.45
CA THR A 353 3.47 -6.65 -12.17
C THR A 353 3.20 -6.07 -13.56
N VAL A 354 3.14 -4.75 -13.72
CA VAL A 354 2.80 -4.10 -14.99
C VAL A 354 3.71 -4.52 -16.16
N PRO A 355 5.06 -4.58 -16.02
CA PRO A 355 5.91 -5.04 -17.11
C PRO A 355 5.59 -6.47 -17.61
N ILE A 356 5.28 -7.36 -16.66
CA ILE A 356 4.93 -8.76 -16.95
C ILE A 356 3.57 -8.81 -17.67
N LEU A 357 2.57 -8.11 -17.13
CA LEU A 357 1.23 -8.05 -17.71
C LEU A 357 1.24 -7.41 -19.10
N ALA A 358 1.99 -6.32 -19.29
CA ALA A 358 2.08 -5.65 -20.58
C ALA A 358 2.64 -6.58 -21.66
N ALA A 359 3.71 -7.31 -21.38
CA ALA A 359 4.33 -8.23 -22.32
C ALA A 359 3.36 -9.30 -22.85
N ILE A 360 2.34 -9.66 -22.07
CA ILE A 360 1.41 -10.75 -22.38
C ILE A 360 0.04 -10.21 -22.80
N PHE A 361 -0.49 -9.20 -22.11
CA PHE A 361 -1.82 -8.66 -22.40
C PHE A 361 -1.86 -7.81 -23.66
N VAL A 362 -0.78 -7.07 -23.96
CA VAL A 362 -0.75 -6.19 -25.13
C VAL A 362 -0.94 -6.97 -26.44
N PRO A 363 -0.16 -8.03 -26.75
CA PRO A 363 -0.39 -8.83 -27.94
C PRO A 363 -1.81 -9.40 -28.01
N LEU A 364 -2.34 -9.86 -26.88
CA LEU A 364 -3.70 -10.41 -26.79
C LEU A 364 -4.76 -9.35 -27.05
N CYS A 365 -4.61 -8.16 -26.48
CA CYS A 365 -5.51 -7.02 -26.72
C CYS A 365 -5.51 -6.59 -28.19
N VAL A 366 -4.34 -6.56 -28.84
CA VAL A 366 -4.20 -6.26 -30.27
C VAL A 366 -4.95 -7.29 -31.11
N GLN A 367 -4.79 -8.58 -30.82
CA GLN A 367 -5.50 -9.66 -31.51
C GLN A 367 -7.03 -9.57 -31.35
N LEU A 368 -7.49 -9.12 -30.17
CA LEU A 368 -8.90 -8.91 -29.89
C LEU A 368 -9.44 -7.59 -30.49
N GLY A 369 -8.58 -6.75 -31.06
CA GLY A 369 -8.95 -5.49 -31.69
C GLY A 369 -9.31 -4.39 -30.71
N PHE A 370 -8.70 -4.36 -29.53
CA PHE A 370 -8.82 -3.23 -28.60
C PHE A 370 -8.09 -1.99 -29.15
N SER A 371 -8.62 -0.81 -28.85
CA SER A 371 -7.95 0.45 -29.13
C SER A 371 -6.68 0.62 -28.28
N PRO A 372 -5.68 1.40 -28.71
CA PRO A 372 -4.49 1.66 -27.90
C PRO A 372 -4.79 2.20 -26.50
N ILE A 373 -5.79 3.09 -26.37
CA ILE A 373 -6.20 3.64 -25.06
C ILE A 373 -6.88 2.58 -24.17
N ALA A 374 -7.68 1.68 -24.76
CA ALA A 374 -8.26 0.55 -24.03
C ALA A 374 -7.19 -0.43 -23.55
N ILE A 375 -6.15 -0.66 -24.33
CA ILE A 375 -4.99 -1.50 -23.96
C ILE A 375 -4.28 -0.89 -22.74
N VAL A 376 -3.99 0.41 -22.75
CA VAL A 376 -3.39 1.12 -21.60
C VAL A 376 -4.31 1.00 -20.38
N CYS A 377 -5.62 1.17 -20.56
CA CYS A 377 -6.59 1.01 -19.48
C CYS A 377 -6.59 -0.40 -18.87
N ILE A 378 -6.61 -1.45 -19.71
CA ILE A 378 -6.61 -2.85 -19.23
C ILE A 378 -5.34 -3.15 -18.45
N VAL A 379 -4.17 -2.85 -19.03
CA VAL A 379 -2.87 -3.13 -18.38
C VAL A 379 -2.71 -2.31 -17.09
N GLY A 380 -3.05 -1.01 -17.11
CA GLY A 380 -2.95 -0.14 -15.96
C GLY A 380 -3.90 -0.56 -14.83
N THR A 381 -5.15 -0.90 -15.17
CA THR A 381 -6.13 -1.39 -14.19
C THR A 381 -5.72 -2.75 -13.63
N ALA A 382 -5.27 -3.69 -14.47
CA ALA A 382 -4.81 -5.00 -14.05
C ALA A 382 -3.60 -4.90 -13.10
N GLY A 383 -2.69 -3.94 -13.34
CA GLY A 383 -1.57 -3.67 -12.45
C GLY A 383 -1.96 -3.02 -11.12
N ALA A 384 -3.02 -2.18 -11.09
CA ALA A 384 -3.53 -1.56 -9.87
C ALA A 384 -4.43 -2.50 -9.05
N LEU A 385 -5.12 -3.44 -9.72
CA LEU A 385 -5.90 -4.48 -9.06
C LEU A 385 -5.00 -5.34 -8.16
N GLY A 386 -5.49 -5.66 -6.98
CA GLY A 386 -4.76 -6.45 -5.99
C GLY A 386 -3.95 -5.61 -5.00
N ASP A 387 -3.51 -4.41 -5.37
CA ASP A 387 -2.76 -3.53 -4.47
C ASP A 387 -3.61 -3.10 -3.26
N ALA A 388 -4.86 -2.69 -3.51
CA ALA A 388 -5.81 -2.28 -2.47
C ALA A 388 -6.32 -3.41 -1.56
N GLY A 389 -5.95 -4.65 -1.78
CA GLY A 389 -6.51 -5.78 -1.03
C GLY A 389 -5.56 -6.95 -0.88
N SER A 390 -4.27 -6.76 -1.15
CA SER A 390 -3.25 -7.78 -0.88
C SER A 390 -2.82 -7.73 0.58
N PRO A 391 -2.70 -8.88 1.24
CA PRO A 391 -2.11 -8.95 2.58
C PRO A 391 -0.65 -8.51 2.65
N ALA A 392 0.02 -8.42 1.52
CA ALA A 392 1.45 -8.09 1.39
C ALA A 392 1.69 -6.72 0.73
N SER A 393 0.64 -5.95 0.43
CA SER A 393 0.80 -4.62 -0.17
C SER A 393 1.10 -3.55 0.88
N ASP A 394 1.99 -2.63 0.53
CA ASP A 394 2.30 -1.43 1.31
C ASP A 394 1.05 -0.59 1.58
N SER A 395 0.13 -0.55 0.62
CA SER A 395 -1.12 0.22 0.69
C SER A 395 -2.11 -0.32 1.73
N THR A 396 -1.92 -1.56 2.20
CA THR A 396 -2.70 -2.17 3.29
C THR A 396 -1.89 -2.27 4.58
N LEU A 397 -0.59 -2.54 4.49
CA LEU A 397 0.31 -2.65 5.63
C LEU A 397 0.54 -1.29 6.31
N GLY A 398 0.71 -0.22 5.52
CA GLY A 398 0.86 1.14 6.03
C GLY A 398 -0.29 1.56 6.95
N PRO A 399 -1.56 1.57 6.47
CA PRO A 399 -2.72 1.84 7.32
C PRO A 399 -2.81 0.95 8.55
N THR A 400 -2.55 -0.36 8.40
CA THR A 400 -2.58 -1.30 9.53
C THR A 400 -1.58 -0.94 10.60
N SER A 401 -0.35 -0.58 10.24
CA SER A 401 0.71 -0.28 11.20
C SER A 401 0.37 0.89 12.13
N GLY A 402 -0.28 1.93 11.58
CA GLY A 402 -0.76 3.05 12.39
C GLY A 402 -2.00 2.72 13.21
N LEU A 403 -2.95 1.96 12.65
CA LEU A 403 -4.24 1.68 13.29
C LEU A 403 -4.20 0.55 14.32
N ASN A 404 -3.17 -0.32 14.29
CA ASN A 404 -3.07 -1.50 15.15
C ASN A 404 -2.07 -1.36 16.30
N ILE A 405 -1.58 -0.18 16.60
CA ILE A 405 -0.56 0.02 17.63
C ILE A 405 -1.02 -0.42 19.03
N ASP A 406 -2.33 -0.35 19.28
CA ASP A 406 -2.99 -0.79 20.52
C ASP A 406 -3.56 -2.22 20.45
N GLY A 407 -3.28 -2.96 19.38
CA GLY A 407 -3.74 -4.34 19.18
C GLY A 407 -5.25 -4.50 18.89
N GLN A 408 -5.96 -3.41 18.57
CA GLN A 408 -7.41 -3.43 18.36
C GLN A 408 -7.84 -3.36 16.88
N HIS A 409 -6.91 -3.55 15.93
CA HIS A 409 -7.17 -3.48 14.49
C HIS A 409 -6.46 -4.63 13.76
N HIS A 410 -7.20 -5.61 13.32
CA HIS A 410 -6.63 -6.82 12.70
C HIS A 410 -6.31 -6.56 11.21
N HIS A 411 -5.06 -6.80 10.80
CA HIS A 411 -4.59 -6.56 9.43
C HIS A 411 -5.51 -7.12 8.35
N ILE A 412 -5.82 -8.39 8.41
CA ILE A 412 -6.64 -9.04 7.37
C ILE A 412 -8.10 -8.59 7.46
N TRP A 413 -8.72 -8.66 8.66
CA TRP A 413 -10.17 -8.46 8.79
C TRP A 413 -10.61 -7.01 8.89
N ASP A 414 -9.72 -6.11 9.35
CA ASP A 414 -10.07 -4.71 9.52
C ASP A 414 -9.39 -3.79 8.47
N THR A 415 -8.40 -4.28 7.69
CA THR A 415 -7.83 -3.54 6.55
C THR A 415 -8.01 -4.29 5.23
N VAL A 416 -7.41 -5.48 5.06
CA VAL A 416 -7.33 -6.17 3.77
C VAL A 416 -8.72 -6.52 3.20
N VAL A 417 -9.56 -7.17 3.98
CA VAL A 417 -10.93 -7.54 3.54
C VAL A 417 -11.78 -6.29 3.22
N PRO A 418 -11.85 -5.26 4.10
CA PRO A 418 -12.53 -4.02 3.77
C PRO A 418 -12.05 -3.36 2.48
N THR A 419 -10.74 -3.19 2.31
CA THR A 419 -10.18 -2.52 1.13
C THR A 419 -10.34 -3.36 -0.13
N PHE A 420 -10.23 -4.69 -0.06
CA PHE A 420 -10.49 -5.59 -1.18
C PHE A 420 -11.93 -5.42 -1.70
N LEU A 421 -12.91 -5.51 -0.80
CA LEU A 421 -14.32 -5.44 -1.19
C LEU A 421 -14.71 -4.06 -1.75
N HIS A 422 -14.17 -3.00 -1.18
CA HIS A 422 -14.55 -1.64 -1.56
C HIS A 422 -13.74 -1.08 -2.73
N TYR A 423 -12.56 -1.64 -3.04
CA TYR A 423 -11.74 -1.11 -4.15
C TYR A 423 -11.51 -2.11 -5.27
N ASN A 424 -11.10 -3.35 -4.99
CA ASN A 424 -10.83 -4.29 -6.06
C ASN A 424 -12.08 -4.67 -6.85
N LEU A 425 -13.23 -4.87 -6.18
CA LEU A 425 -14.47 -5.21 -6.89
C LEU A 425 -14.97 -4.05 -7.77
N PRO A 426 -15.11 -2.80 -7.29
CA PRO A 426 -15.45 -1.68 -8.16
C PRO A 426 -14.41 -1.44 -9.25
N LEU A 427 -13.12 -1.52 -8.94
CA LEU A 427 -12.06 -1.31 -9.92
C LEU A 427 -12.12 -2.34 -11.05
N LEU A 428 -12.41 -3.61 -10.72
CA LEU A 428 -12.62 -4.67 -11.71
C LEU A 428 -13.78 -4.32 -12.65
N VAL A 429 -14.93 -3.91 -12.09
CA VAL A 429 -16.13 -3.57 -12.87
C VAL A 429 -15.89 -2.32 -13.72
N PHE A 430 -15.39 -1.25 -13.13
CA PHE A 430 -15.15 0.01 -13.84
C PHE A 430 -14.01 -0.12 -14.87
N GLY A 431 -12.97 -0.89 -14.58
CA GLY A 431 -11.92 -1.22 -15.54
C GLY A 431 -12.43 -2.03 -16.71
N TRP A 432 -13.32 -3.00 -16.46
CA TRP A 432 -13.97 -3.76 -17.52
C TRP A 432 -14.87 -2.87 -18.40
N VAL A 433 -15.69 -2.02 -17.77
CA VAL A 433 -16.52 -1.04 -18.51
C VAL A 433 -15.64 -0.11 -19.35
N ALA A 434 -14.57 0.43 -18.76
CA ALA A 434 -13.63 1.30 -19.45
C ALA A 434 -13.02 0.63 -20.69
N ALA A 435 -12.60 -0.64 -20.56
CA ALA A 435 -12.06 -1.41 -21.68
C ALA A 435 -13.08 -1.61 -22.82
N MET A 436 -14.39 -1.56 -22.53
CA MET A 436 -15.43 -1.70 -23.56
C MET A 436 -15.81 -0.38 -24.23
N VAL A 437 -15.62 0.75 -23.55
CA VAL A 437 -16.05 2.08 -24.01
C VAL A 437 -14.93 2.85 -24.70
N LEU A 438 -13.68 2.61 -24.30
CA LEU A 438 -12.47 3.24 -24.87
C LEU A 438 -12.01 2.49 -26.14
#